data_e976373abe1a36898fa10e9ccb5e8580
#
_entry.id   e976373abe1a36898fa10e9ccb5e8580
#
_cell.length_a   1.000
_cell.length_b   1.000
_cell.length_c   1.000
_cell.angle_alpha   90.00
_cell.angle_beta   90.00
_cell.angle_gamma   90.00
#
_symmetry.space_group_name_H-M   'P 1'
#
loop_
_entity.id
_entity.type
_entity.pdbx_description
1 polymer ?
#
loop_
_entity_poly.entity_id
_entity_poly.type
_entity_poly.pdbx_seq_one_letter_code
_entity_poly.pdbx_strand_id
1 'polypeptide(L)'
;LLASSAASDVYKRQHQVSTDEVYGSLGAEGFFTENTPLCPHSPYSASKTSADMVVMAYHDTYRMPVTITRCSNNYGPYHFPEKLIPLIIKNILEGKPLPVYGDGSNVRDWLYVEDHAKAIDMVQEQGRLFETYNVGGHNEKQNIQIIEIIIETLQEMLADDDPRKALVSKDLITYVADRKGHDRRY
;
A
#
# COMPACT_ATOMS: atom_id res chain seq x y z
N LEU A 1 -15.97 -19.95 -5.46
CA LEU A 1 -14.65 -20.37 -4.95
C LEU A 1 -14.23 -21.73 -5.52
N LEU A 2 -15.09 -22.74 -5.42
CA LEU A 2 -14.81 -24.08 -5.96
C LEU A 2 -14.73 -24.09 -7.50
N ALA A 3 -15.53 -23.29 -8.17
CA ALA A 3 -15.50 -23.18 -9.63
C ALA A 3 -14.21 -22.51 -10.13
N SER A 4 -13.69 -21.53 -9.40
CA SER A 4 -12.42 -20.90 -9.74
C SER A 4 -11.23 -21.82 -9.54
N SER A 5 -11.23 -22.63 -8.49
CA SER A 5 -10.16 -23.61 -8.23
C SER A 5 -10.21 -24.82 -9.16
N ALA A 6 -11.40 -25.23 -9.57
CA ALA A 6 -11.57 -26.33 -10.53
C ALA A 6 -11.13 -25.96 -11.97
N ALA A 7 -11.10 -24.68 -12.30
CA ALA A 7 -10.59 -24.18 -13.59
C ALA A 7 -9.06 -24.01 -13.59
N SER A 8 -8.40 -24.12 -12.44
CA SER A 8 -6.95 -24.06 -12.38
C SER A 8 -6.38 -25.42 -12.77
N ASP A 9 -5.78 -25.44 -13.94
CA ASP A 9 -4.97 -26.55 -14.41
C ASP A 9 -3.92 -26.93 -13.34
N VAL A 10 -3.64 -28.22 -13.19
CA VAL A 10 -2.69 -28.80 -12.23
C VAL A 10 -1.29 -28.14 -12.28
N TYR A 11 -1.01 -27.40 -13.34
CA TYR A 11 0.26 -26.72 -13.58
C TYR A 11 0.30 -25.24 -13.19
N LYS A 12 -0.82 -24.67 -12.70
CA LYS A 12 -0.89 -23.24 -12.41
C LYS A 12 -0.59 -22.96 -10.95
N ARG A 13 0.42 -22.13 -10.71
CA ARG A 13 0.63 -21.51 -9.41
C ARG A 13 -0.51 -20.55 -9.09
N GLN A 14 -0.92 -20.54 -7.85
CA GLN A 14 -1.75 -19.46 -7.30
C GLN A 14 -0.85 -18.45 -6.60
N HIS A 15 -1.06 -17.17 -6.88
CA HIS A 15 -0.37 -16.10 -6.20
C HIS A 15 -1.39 -15.20 -5.51
N GLN A 16 -1.25 -15.07 -4.19
CA GLN A 16 -2.05 -14.17 -3.36
C GLN A 16 -1.31 -12.85 -3.19
N VAL A 17 -1.88 -11.78 -3.72
CA VAL A 17 -1.41 -10.42 -3.44
C VAL A 17 -2.09 -9.91 -2.17
N SER A 18 -1.32 -9.76 -1.11
CA SER A 18 -1.76 -9.29 0.21
C SER A 18 -1.13 -7.94 0.56
N THR A 19 -1.13 -7.58 1.81
CA THR A 19 -0.67 -6.28 2.31
C THR A 19 0.06 -6.45 3.64
N ASP A 20 0.98 -5.56 3.95
CA ASP A 20 1.66 -5.47 5.24
C ASP A 20 0.72 -5.07 6.39
N GLU A 21 -0.43 -4.45 6.09
CA GLU A 21 -1.46 -4.14 7.10
C GLU A 21 -1.97 -5.36 7.86
N VAL A 22 -1.76 -6.58 7.35
CA VAL A 22 -2.12 -7.82 8.04
C VAL A 22 -1.30 -8.05 9.32
N TYR A 23 -0.14 -7.42 9.43
CA TYR A 23 0.72 -7.51 10.61
C TYR A 23 0.30 -6.56 11.74
N GLY A 24 -0.54 -5.57 11.46
CA GLY A 24 -0.94 -4.53 12.40
C GLY A 24 0.05 -3.39 12.49
N SER A 25 0.22 -2.79 13.67
CA SER A 25 1.11 -1.65 13.88
C SER A 25 2.50 -2.04 14.32
N LEU A 26 3.51 -1.40 13.71
CA LEU A 26 4.89 -1.37 14.23
C LEU A 26 5.03 -0.31 15.34
N GLY A 27 6.00 -0.54 16.23
CA GLY A 27 6.52 0.50 17.13
C GLY A 27 7.32 1.57 16.39
N ALA A 28 8.08 2.38 17.15
CA ALA A 28 8.92 3.44 16.58
C ALA A 28 10.04 2.89 15.69
N GLU A 29 10.50 1.68 15.96
CA GLU A 29 11.61 1.02 15.29
C GLU A 29 11.25 -0.40 14.87
N GLY A 30 12.10 -1.01 14.05
CA GLY A 30 11.95 -2.39 13.59
C GLY A 30 11.23 -2.51 12.25
N PHE A 31 11.11 -3.76 11.78
CA PHE A 31 10.48 -4.13 10.52
C PHE A 31 9.60 -5.36 10.72
N PHE A 32 8.58 -5.49 9.90
CA PHE A 32 7.88 -6.75 9.75
C PHE A 32 8.76 -7.76 9.01
N THR A 33 8.72 -8.99 9.47
CA THR A 33 9.27 -10.14 8.77
C THR A 33 8.13 -11.07 8.40
N GLU A 34 8.36 -12.01 7.50
CA GLU A 34 7.37 -12.99 7.08
C GLU A 34 6.89 -13.89 8.24
N ASN A 35 7.69 -13.97 9.30
CA ASN A 35 7.37 -14.71 10.54
C ASN A 35 6.65 -13.85 11.59
N THR A 36 6.44 -12.56 11.34
CA THR A 36 5.71 -11.69 12.25
C THR A 36 4.27 -12.19 12.38
N PRO A 37 3.73 -12.35 13.60
CA PRO A 37 2.34 -12.74 13.80
C PRO A 37 1.36 -11.75 13.15
N LEU A 38 0.29 -12.29 12.58
CA LEU A 38 -0.77 -11.47 11.98
C LEU A 38 -1.65 -10.88 13.08
N CYS A 39 -1.82 -9.55 13.07
CA CYS A 39 -2.57 -8.80 14.08
C CYS A 39 -3.33 -7.62 13.43
N PRO A 40 -4.32 -7.88 12.56
CA PRO A 40 -5.02 -6.83 11.83
C PRO A 40 -5.88 -5.95 12.75
N HIS A 41 -5.87 -4.62 12.54
CA HIS A 41 -6.62 -3.65 13.36
C HIS A 41 -7.81 -3.02 12.63
N SER A 42 -8.01 -3.29 11.35
CA SER A 42 -9.11 -2.76 10.56
C SER A 42 -9.94 -3.88 9.91
N PRO A 43 -11.23 -3.64 9.56
CA PRO A 43 -12.00 -4.61 8.79
C PRO A 43 -11.35 -5.00 7.46
N TYR A 44 -10.66 -4.05 6.81
CA TYR A 44 -9.92 -4.32 5.59
C TYR A 44 -8.76 -5.27 5.86
N SER A 45 -7.87 -4.95 6.78
CA SER A 45 -6.72 -5.79 7.11
C SER A 45 -7.15 -7.17 7.64
N ALA A 46 -8.24 -7.25 8.40
CA ALA A 46 -8.83 -8.51 8.84
C ALA A 46 -9.32 -9.36 7.66
N SER A 47 -9.96 -8.74 6.66
CA SER A 47 -10.40 -9.46 5.46
C SER A 47 -9.23 -10.00 4.63
N LYS A 48 -8.14 -9.23 4.52
CA LYS A 48 -6.91 -9.64 3.83
C LYS A 48 -6.20 -10.76 4.60
N THR A 49 -6.11 -10.64 5.91
CA THR A 49 -5.59 -11.71 6.79
C THR A 49 -6.39 -13.01 6.61
N SER A 50 -7.73 -12.91 6.59
CA SER A 50 -8.59 -14.07 6.37
C SER A 50 -8.35 -14.71 5.01
N ALA A 51 -8.13 -13.91 3.97
CA ALA A 51 -7.79 -14.43 2.63
C ALA A 51 -6.44 -15.17 2.64
N ASP A 52 -5.41 -14.62 3.31
CA ASP A 52 -4.12 -15.29 3.48
C ASP A 52 -4.29 -16.63 4.20
N MET A 53 -5.06 -16.67 5.29
CA MET A 53 -5.34 -17.90 6.04
C MET A 53 -6.07 -18.94 5.19
N VAL A 54 -7.04 -18.54 4.37
CA VAL A 54 -7.75 -19.46 3.46
C VAL A 54 -6.78 -20.06 2.44
N VAL A 55 -5.90 -19.24 1.85
CA VAL A 55 -4.88 -19.70 0.89
C VAL A 55 -3.95 -20.72 1.54
N MET A 56 -3.46 -20.44 2.76
CA MET A 56 -2.61 -21.38 3.51
C MET A 56 -3.35 -22.67 3.85
N ALA A 57 -4.61 -22.60 4.27
CA ALA A 57 -5.41 -23.80 4.57
C ALA A 57 -5.63 -24.68 3.32
N TYR A 58 -5.81 -24.09 2.14
CA TYR A 58 -5.87 -24.85 0.88
C TYR A 58 -4.52 -25.51 0.54
N HIS A 59 -3.41 -24.82 0.82
CA HIS A 59 -2.11 -25.46 0.72
C HIS A 59 -2.01 -26.66 1.64
N ASP A 60 -2.28 -26.49 2.93
CA ASP A 60 -2.11 -27.54 3.95
C ASP A 60 -2.99 -28.76 3.66
N THR A 61 -4.25 -28.53 3.24
CA THR A 61 -5.24 -29.57 3.01
C THR A 61 -5.06 -30.27 1.66
N TYR A 62 -4.85 -29.48 0.60
CA TYR A 62 -4.92 -29.98 -0.79
C TYR A 62 -3.59 -29.89 -1.53
N ARG A 63 -2.53 -29.42 -0.86
CA ARG A 63 -1.21 -29.19 -1.48
C ARG A 63 -1.27 -28.25 -2.68
N MET A 64 -2.19 -27.29 -2.62
CA MET A 64 -2.29 -26.26 -3.67
C MET A 64 -0.98 -25.48 -3.79
N PRO A 65 -0.38 -25.36 -4.98
CA PRO A 65 0.87 -24.63 -5.17
C PRO A 65 0.64 -23.12 -5.07
N VAL A 66 0.97 -22.53 -3.93
CA VAL A 66 0.70 -21.12 -3.63
C VAL A 66 1.97 -20.36 -3.26
N THR A 67 1.95 -19.06 -3.52
CA THR A 67 2.87 -18.07 -2.96
C THR A 67 2.06 -16.85 -2.51
N ILE A 68 2.55 -16.12 -1.51
CA ILE A 68 1.90 -14.90 -1.00
C ILE A 68 2.92 -13.76 -1.07
N THR A 69 2.52 -12.59 -1.59
CA THR A 69 3.27 -11.35 -1.38
C THR A 69 2.47 -10.42 -0.46
N ARG A 70 3.15 -9.77 0.49
CA ARG A 70 2.61 -8.71 1.34
C ARG A 70 3.36 -7.44 1.02
N CYS A 71 2.69 -6.52 0.33
CA CYS A 71 3.31 -5.29 -0.13
C CYS A 71 2.99 -4.12 0.80
N SER A 72 3.92 -3.15 0.82
CA SER A 72 3.71 -1.84 1.39
C SER A 72 2.85 -0.94 0.50
N ASN A 73 2.70 0.35 0.86
CA ASN A 73 1.83 1.28 0.14
C ASN A 73 2.32 1.53 -1.29
N ASN A 74 1.54 1.11 -2.27
CA ASN A 74 1.87 1.34 -3.67
C ASN A 74 1.57 2.76 -4.11
N TYR A 75 2.42 3.31 -4.99
CA TYR A 75 2.18 4.56 -5.70
C TYR A 75 2.68 4.48 -7.15
N GLY A 76 2.17 5.35 -8.01
CA GLY A 76 2.59 5.42 -9.40
C GLY A 76 1.45 5.72 -10.37
N PRO A 77 1.68 5.55 -11.69
CA PRO A 77 0.67 5.75 -12.71
C PRO A 77 -0.60 4.94 -12.46
N TYR A 78 -1.74 5.52 -12.82
CA TYR A 78 -3.08 4.92 -12.65
C TYR A 78 -3.51 4.69 -11.19
N HIS A 79 -2.81 5.28 -10.22
CA HIS A 79 -3.21 5.22 -8.83
C HIS A 79 -4.62 5.78 -8.65
N PHE A 80 -5.50 5.07 -7.94
CA PHE A 80 -6.91 5.43 -7.86
C PHE A 80 -7.11 6.83 -7.23
N PRO A 81 -7.97 7.69 -7.80
CA PRO A 81 -8.03 9.13 -7.47
C PRO A 81 -8.37 9.49 -6.02
N GLU A 82 -8.95 8.58 -5.24
CA GLU A 82 -9.24 8.79 -3.81
C GLU A 82 -8.05 8.53 -2.88
N LYS A 83 -6.97 7.94 -3.40
CA LYS A 83 -5.77 7.65 -2.61
C LYS A 83 -4.96 8.93 -2.38
N LEU A 84 -4.12 8.92 -1.33
CA LEU A 84 -3.44 10.12 -0.82
C LEU A 84 -2.77 10.93 -1.94
N ILE A 85 -1.83 10.34 -2.67
CA ILE A 85 -1.03 11.09 -3.66
C ILE A 85 -1.89 11.72 -4.76
N PRO A 86 -2.72 10.96 -5.52
CA PRO A 86 -3.53 11.57 -6.58
C PRO A 86 -4.59 12.53 -6.05
N LEU A 87 -5.14 12.29 -4.85
CA LEU A 87 -6.10 13.20 -4.22
C LEU A 87 -5.45 14.55 -3.90
N ILE A 88 -4.27 14.54 -3.29
CA ILE A 88 -3.53 15.76 -2.95
C ILE A 88 -3.15 16.53 -4.20
N ILE A 89 -2.60 15.87 -5.23
CA ILE A 89 -2.27 16.52 -6.52
C ILE A 89 -3.52 17.19 -7.11
N LYS A 90 -4.63 16.47 -7.19
CA LYS A 90 -5.88 16.99 -7.72
C LYS A 90 -6.36 18.20 -6.92
N ASN A 91 -6.37 18.11 -5.60
CA ASN A 91 -6.85 19.19 -4.75
C ASN A 91 -5.99 20.44 -4.89
N ILE A 92 -4.66 20.31 -4.96
CA ILE A 92 -3.76 21.46 -5.19
C ILE A 92 -4.11 22.14 -6.51
N LEU A 93 -4.21 21.37 -7.61
CA LEU A 93 -4.50 21.91 -8.94
C LEU A 93 -5.89 22.56 -9.06
N GLU A 94 -6.80 22.23 -8.15
CA GLU A 94 -8.14 22.80 -8.04
C GLU A 94 -8.27 23.88 -6.94
N GLY A 95 -7.20 24.20 -6.20
CA GLY A 95 -7.21 25.15 -5.08
C GLY A 95 -8.06 24.70 -3.91
N LYS A 96 -8.20 23.39 -3.70
CA LYS A 96 -9.02 22.80 -2.63
C LYS A 96 -8.19 22.45 -1.40
N PRO A 97 -8.82 22.37 -0.21
CA PRO A 97 -8.15 21.94 1.01
C PRO A 97 -7.48 20.56 0.88
N LEU A 98 -6.30 20.41 1.50
CA LEU A 98 -5.53 19.16 1.57
C LEU A 98 -5.80 18.51 2.94
N PRO A 99 -6.68 17.51 3.02
CA PRO A 99 -7.03 16.90 4.31
C PRO A 99 -5.89 16.07 4.86
N VAL A 100 -5.41 16.44 6.05
CA VAL A 100 -4.42 15.69 6.83
C VAL A 100 -5.13 15.07 8.03
N TYR A 101 -5.17 13.74 8.07
CA TYR A 101 -5.78 13.01 9.17
C TYR A 101 -4.90 13.05 10.41
N GLY A 102 -5.49 13.38 11.57
CA GLY A 102 -4.77 13.55 12.83
C GLY A 102 -3.71 14.66 12.74
N ASP A 103 -2.49 14.36 13.12
CA ASP A 103 -1.33 15.24 13.03
C ASP A 103 -0.47 15.01 11.76
N GLY A 104 -0.88 14.07 10.91
CA GLY A 104 -0.14 13.70 9.70
C GLY A 104 1.13 12.85 9.93
N SER A 105 1.40 12.43 11.17
CA SER A 105 2.60 11.69 11.54
C SER A 105 2.55 10.18 11.26
N ASN A 106 1.44 9.69 10.68
CA ASN A 106 1.36 8.31 10.26
C ASN A 106 2.42 7.99 9.22
N VAL A 107 3.23 6.98 9.49
CA VAL A 107 4.36 6.56 8.63
C VAL A 107 3.92 5.43 7.72
N ARG A 108 4.28 5.54 6.44
CA ARG A 108 4.07 4.50 5.42
C ARG A 108 5.34 4.27 4.65
N ASP A 109 5.60 3.02 4.31
CA ASP A 109 6.61 2.67 3.33
C ASP A 109 6.00 2.75 1.92
N TRP A 110 6.63 3.50 1.03
CA TRP A 110 6.10 3.79 -0.31
C TRP A 110 6.84 2.98 -1.37
N LEU A 111 6.12 2.08 -2.02
CA LEU A 111 6.61 1.16 -3.05
C LEU A 111 6.12 1.60 -4.43
N TYR A 112 7.06 1.80 -5.36
CA TYR A 112 6.69 2.14 -6.73
C TYR A 112 6.00 0.94 -7.42
N VAL A 113 4.89 1.19 -8.09
CA VAL A 113 3.99 0.13 -8.58
C VAL A 113 4.65 -0.80 -9.59
N GLU A 114 5.58 -0.30 -10.43
CA GLU A 114 6.31 -1.16 -11.36
C GLU A 114 7.29 -2.09 -10.65
N ASP A 115 7.90 -1.65 -9.56
CA ASP A 115 8.78 -2.51 -8.76
C ASP A 115 7.98 -3.57 -8.03
N HIS A 116 6.77 -3.23 -7.56
CA HIS A 116 5.85 -4.24 -7.03
C HIS A 116 5.45 -5.26 -8.09
N ALA A 117 5.10 -4.83 -9.30
CA ALA A 117 4.76 -5.74 -10.40
C ALA A 117 5.93 -6.68 -10.76
N LYS A 118 7.17 -6.14 -10.82
CA LYS A 118 8.38 -6.95 -11.04
C LYS A 118 8.61 -7.96 -9.90
N ALA A 119 8.38 -7.56 -8.65
CA ALA A 119 8.50 -8.45 -7.50
C ALA A 119 7.50 -9.61 -7.57
N ILE A 120 6.24 -9.33 -7.94
CA ILE A 120 5.21 -10.38 -8.16
C ILE A 120 5.66 -11.35 -9.24
N ASP A 121 6.13 -10.84 -10.38
CA ASP A 121 6.61 -11.65 -11.51
C ASP A 121 7.78 -12.52 -11.09
N MET A 122 8.76 -11.95 -10.40
CA MET A 122 9.91 -12.69 -9.86
C MET A 122 9.49 -13.79 -8.87
N VAL A 123 8.52 -13.51 -7.99
CA VAL A 123 8.01 -14.52 -7.04
C VAL A 123 7.25 -15.62 -7.79
N GLN A 124 6.54 -15.29 -8.85
CA GLN A 124 5.86 -16.30 -9.66
C GLN A 124 6.84 -17.20 -10.41
N GLU A 125 7.91 -16.64 -10.96
CA GLU A 125 8.89 -17.40 -11.74
C GLU A 125 9.88 -18.18 -10.86
N GLN A 126 10.41 -17.55 -9.80
CA GLN A 126 11.56 -18.03 -9.05
C GLN A 126 11.26 -18.30 -7.56
N GLY A 127 10.11 -17.81 -7.08
CA GLY A 127 9.73 -17.97 -5.68
C GLY A 127 9.52 -19.45 -5.28
N ARG A 128 9.90 -19.76 -4.07
CA ARG A 128 9.62 -21.08 -3.49
C ARG A 128 8.12 -21.18 -3.20
N LEU A 129 7.52 -22.29 -3.57
CA LEU A 129 6.13 -22.58 -3.23
C LEU A 129 5.95 -22.59 -1.71
N PHE A 130 4.78 -22.15 -1.28
CA PHE A 130 4.34 -22.14 0.13
C PHE A 130 5.02 -21.10 1.01
N GLU A 131 5.77 -20.20 0.38
CA GLU A 131 6.42 -19.11 1.10
C GLU A 131 5.64 -17.80 0.94
N THR A 132 5.76 -16.98 1.98
CA THR A 132 5.33 -15.58 1.96
C THR A 132 6.54 -14.69 1.72
N TYR A 133 6.35 -13.58 1.03
CA TYR A 133 7.38 -12.60 0.69
C TYR A 133 6.89 -11.21 1.04
N ASN A 134 7.61 -10.50 1.89
CA ASN A 134 7.37 -9.08 2.11
C ASN A 134 8.01 -8.27 0.97
N VAL A 135 7.26 -7.32 0.43
CA VAL A 135 7.70 -6.45 -0.66
C VAL A 135 7.54 -5.00 -0.23
N GLY A 136 8.63 -4.37 0.17
CA GLY A 136 8.68 -2.98 0.63
C GLY A 136 9.58 -2.11 -0.24
N GLY A 137 9.39 -0.79 -0.14
CA GLY A 137 10.16 0.21 -0.88
C GLY A 137 11.40 0.70 -0.15
N HIS A 138 11.56 0.42 1.14
CA HIS A 138 12.53 1.07 2.04
C HIS A 138 12.49 2.60 1.94
N ASN A 139 11.29 3.14 1.79
CA ASN A 139 11.03 4.56 1.56
C ASN A 139 9.94 5.05 2.52
N GLU A 140 10.20 4.92 3.81
CA GLU A 140 9.28 5.38 4.86
C GLU A 140 9.17 6.90 4.88
N LYS A 141 7.93 7.38 4.86
CA LYS A 141 7.60 8.81 4.99
C LYS A 141 6.34 8.99 5.81
N GLN A 142 6.29 10.07 6.57
CA GLN A 142 5.06 10.54 7.18
C GLN A 142 4.09 11.07 6.11
N ASN A 143 2.80 10.95 6.34
CA ASN A 143 1.80 11.46 5.40
C ASN A 143 1.98 12.96 5.13
N ILE A 144 2.30 13.74 6.16
CA ILE A 144 2.59 15.18 6.00
C ILE A 144 3.80 15.43 5.10
N GLN A 145 4.87 14.64 5.22
CA GLN A 145 6.05 14.76 4.37
C GLN A 145 5.73 14.46 2.89
N ILE A 146 4.87 13.47 2.62
CA ILE A 146 4.43 13.20 1.25
C ILE A 146 3.68 14.40 0.67
N ILE A 147 2.81 15.03 1.45
CA ILE A 147 2.07 16.23 1.01
C ILE A 147 3.05 17.38 0.70
N GLU A 148 4.04 17.61 1.56
CA GLU A 148 5.06 18.63 1.34
C GLU A 148 5.89 18.36 0.08
N ILE A 149 6.34 17.12 -0.13
CA ILE A 149 7.05 16.70 -1.35
C ILE A 149 6.19 16.96 -2.60
N ILE A 150 4.89 16.66 -2.57
CA ILE A 150 3.98 16.92 -3.70
C ILE A 150 3.89 18.42 -3.97
N ILE A 151 3.74 19.25 -2.95
CA ILE A 151 3.68 20.70 -3.09
C ILE A 151 4.97 21.22 -3.74
N GLU A 152 6.14 20.84 -3.21
CA GLU A 152 7.45 21.25 -3.73
C GLU A 152 7.63 20.81 -5.18
N THR A 153 7.32 19.53 -5.47
CA THR A 153 7.41 18.98 -6.84
C THR A 153 6.50 19.74 -7.83
N LEU A 154 5.27 20.05 -7.45
CA LEU A 154 4.36 20.81 -8.31
C LEU A 154 4.82 22.26 -8.53
N GLN A 155 5.41 22.89 -7.51
CA GLN A 155 6.02 24.21 -7.64
C GLN A 155 7.16 24.23 -8.68
N GLU A 156 7.93 23.16 -8.72
CA GLU A 156 9.06 23.01 -9.67
C GLU A 156 8.59 22.63 -11.08
N MET A 157 7.61 21.74 -11.19
CA MET A 157 7.18 21.18 -12.47
C MET A 157 6.26 22.08 -13.28
N LEU A 158 5.43 22.91 -12.61
CA LEU A 158 4.53 23.83 -13.31
C LEU A 158 5.31 25.00 -13.88
N ALA A 159 5.04 25.31 -15.15
CA ALA A 159 5.63 26.47 -15.83
C ALA A 159 5.24 27.78 -15.12
N ASP A 160 6.07 28.81 -15.20
CA ASP A 160 5.85 30.07 -14.50
C ASP A 160 4.59 30.82 -14.97
N ASP A 161 4.16 30.57 -16.19
CA ASP A 161 2.94 31.10 -16.80
C ASP A 161 1.70 30.21 -16.57
N ASP A 162 1.83 29.06 -15.94
CA ASP A 162 0.69 28.21 -15.62
C ASP A 162 -0.11 28.79 -14.45
N PRO A 163 -1.40 29.18 -14.66
CA PRO A 163 -2.20 29.80 -13.61
C PRO A 163 -2.40 28.91 -12.38
N ARG A 164 -2.24 27.58 -12.52
CA ARG A 164 -2.36 26.63 -11.40
C ARG A 164 -1.17 26.72 -10.44
N LYS A 165 -0.02 27.23 -10.88
CA LYS A 165 1.16 27.42 -10.03
C LYS A 165 0.86 28.32 -8.83
N ALA A 166 0.01 29.33 -9.02
CA ALA A 166 -0.43 30.22 -7.95
C ALA A 166 -1.31 29.54 -6.88
N LEU A 167 -1.89 28.39 -7.20
CA LEU A 167 -2.70 27.60 -6.26
C LEU A 167 -1.84 26.67 -5.39
N VAL A 168 -0.58 26.42 -5.76
CA VAL A 168 0.30 25.48 -5.06
C VAL A 168 0.81 26.14 -3.78
N SER A 169 0.17 25.85 -2.64
CA SER A 169 0.52 26.47 -1.35
C SER A 169 0.35 25.48 -0.19
N LYS A 170 1.24 25.57 0.82
CA LYS A 170 1.10 24.87 2.10
C LYS A 170 -0.12 25.37 2.90
N ASP A 171 -0.65 26.57 2.59
CA ASP A 171 -1.85 27.13 3.26
C ASP A 171 -3.12 26.29 2.99
N LEU A 172 -3.11 25.43 1.97
CA LEU A 172 -4.20 24.51 1.68
C LEU A 172 -4.27 23.35 2.70
N ILE A 173 -3.21 23.11 3.47
CA ILE A 173 -3.18 22.00 4.45
C ILE A 173 -4.24 22.23 5.52
N THR A 174 -5.12 21.25 5.69
CA THR A 174 -6.21 21.30 6.65
C THR A 174 -6.22 20.04 7.49
N TYR A 175 -5.99 20.17 8.79
CA TYR A 175 -6.02 19.05 9.71
C TYR A 175 -7.46 18.64 10.02
N VAL A 176 -7.75 17.35 9.91
CA VAL A 176 -9.06 16.76 10.16
C VAL A 176 -8.98 15.65 11.20
N ALA A 177 -10.12 15.27 11.80
CA ALA A 177 -10.15 14.18 12.77
C ALA A 177 -9.58 12.89 12.19
N ASP A 178 -8.78 12.18 12.98
CA ASP A 178 -8.18 10.93 12.53
C ASP A 178 -9.21 9.81 12.38
N ARG A 179 -8.90 8.84 11.54
CA ARG A 179 -9.75 7.67 11.28
C ARG A 179 -9.64 6.67 12.43
N LYS A 180 -10.75 6.05 12.80
CA LYS A 180 -10.75 4.95 13.77
C LYS A 180 -9.99 3.74 13.20
N GLY A 181 -9.14 3.12 14.02
CA GLY A 181 -8.33 1.97 13.61
C GLY A 181 -7.21 2.33 12.61
N HIS A 182 -6.75 3.58 12.61
CA HIS A 182 -5.67 4.05 11.75
C HIS A 182 -4.32 3.72 12.38
N ASP A 183 -3.66 2.69 11.88
CA ASP A 183 -2.33 2.30 12.33
C ASP A 183 -1.33 3.44 12.14
N ARG A 184 -0.46 3.64 13.14
CA ARG A 184 0.49 4.75 13.12
C ARG A 184 1.67 4.49 12.18
N ARG A 185 2.16 3.26 12.15
CA ARG A 185 3.25 2.82 11.28
C ARG A 185 3.09 1.36 10.90
N TYR A 186 3.23 1.06 9.64
CA TYR A 186 3.36 -0.30 9.08
C TYR A 186 4.13 -0.28 7.78
#